data_21c57816cd7b969b2e467bc4de76f7f8
#
_entry.id   21c57816cd7b969b2e467bc4de76f7f8
#
_cell.length_a   1.000
_cell.length_b   1.000
_cell.length_c   1.000
_cell.angle_alpha   90.00
_cell.angle_beta   90.00
_cell.angle_gamma   90.00
#
_symmetry.space_group_name_H-M   'P 1'
#
loop_
_entity.id
_entity.type
_entity.pdbx_description
1 polymer ?
#
loop_
_entity_poly.entity_id
_entity_poly.type
_entity_poly.pdbx_seq_one_letter_code
_entity_poly.pdbx_strand_id
1 'polypeptide(L)'
;MVFAENPRIIVEKAINKIPLNYSDKRDMLTGFYRETVQKGRRYIGISEAVLDVSKTAYTNRNINYDKVRVEKGRRLLSQKASDTLAVKVVGGPNLGVTLDVVKNKGALLDFEELNNYEFWMAESMLIDNRMQYVINFRPKVILMYALLYGKLYIDRERLSFTRIEMSLDMQNKSKATTAILYKKPLGLRFKPQELSYLVTYKDVDGKTYLNYIHNTIRFKCDWKRKLFSTSYTVASEMVVTDRKEGVLENIPNKEAFSLNQIFYDKVDEYWNPDFWGNYNIIEPTESLEHAVDKLKKQSN
;
A
#
# COMPACT_ATOMS: atom_id res chain seq x y z
N MET A 1 3.74 -40.03 11.66
CA MET A 1 2.92 -39.07 10.90
C MET A 1 3.13 -37.70 11.54
N VAL A 2 3.77 -36.77 10.85
CA VAL A 2 3.82 -35.37 11.27
C VAL A 2 2.46 -34.81 10.87
N PHE A 3 1.56 -34.59 11.81
CA PHE A 3 0.32 -33.87 11.54
C PHE A 3 0.70 -32.47 11.07
N ALA A 4 0.35 -32.14 9.85
CA ALA A 4 0.53 -30.79 9.33
C ALA A 4 -0.26 -29.82 10.25
N GLU A 5 0.45 -28.86 10.85
CA GLU A 5 -0.21 -27.88 11.74
C GLU A 5 -1.28 -27.11 10.96
N ASN A 6 -2.44 -26.92 11.60
CA ASN A 6 -3.56 -26.20 10.96
C ASN A 6 -3.11 -24.78 10.58
N PRO A 7 -3.21 -24.37 9.30
CA PRO A 7 -2.75 -23.06 8.84
C PRO A 7 -3.33 -21.89 9.62
N ARG A 8 -4.61 -21.97 9.99
CA ARG A 8 -5.26 -20.95 10.81
C ARG A 8 -4.61 -20.79 12.20
N ILE A 9 -4.24 -21.89 12.83
CA ILE A 9 -3.56 -21.86 14.14
C ILE A 9 -2.20 -21.18 14.03
N ILE A 10 -1.47 -21.40 12.93
CA ILE A 10 -0.19 -20.70 12.68
C ILE A 10 -0.42 -19.18 12.56
N VAL A 11 -1.45 -18.75 11.84
CA VAL A 11 -1.80 -17.32 11.73
C VAL A 11 -2.16 -16.74 13.09
N GLU A 12 -2.98 -17.43 13.89
CA GLU A 12 -3.36 -17.00 15.24
C GLU A 12 -2.14 -16.89 16.18
N LYS A 13 -1.23 -17.86 16.12
CA LYS A 13 0.04 -17.81 16.86
C LYS A 13 0.90 -16.63 16.44
N ALA A 14 1.00 -16.35 15.13
CA ALA A 14 1.74 -15.20 14.60
C ALA A 14 1.14 -13.87 15.09
N ILE A 15 -0.19 -13.74 15.09
CA ILE A 15 -0.88 -12.57 15.64
C ILE A 15 -0.57 -12.37 17.13
N ASN A 16 -0.57 -13.45 17.91
CA ASN A 16 -0.25 -13.40 19.34
C ASN A 16 1.23 -13.04 19.61
N LYS A 17 2.12 -13.27 18.64
CA LYS A 17 3.54 -12.90 18.72
C LYS A 17 3.83 -11.47 18.28
N ILE A 18 2.86 -10.71 17.77
CA ILE A 18 3.08 -9.32 17.36
C ILE A 18 3.67 -8.46 18.49
N PRO A 19 3.19 -8.49 19.74
CA PRO A 19 3.79 -7.69 20.81
C PRO A 19 5.25 -8.00 21.09
N LEU A 20 5.69 -9.23 20.84
CA LEU A 20 7.06 -9.67 21.04
C LEU A 20 7.96 -9.33 19.85
N ASN A 21 7.46 -9.57 18.64
CA ASN A 21 8.24 -9.50 17.42
C ASN A 21 8.35 -8.09 16.84
N TYR A 22 7.39 -7.21 17.10
CA TYR A 22 7.34 -5.87 16.51
C TYR A 22 7.65 -4.79 17.54
N SER A 23 7.87 -3.55 17.08
CA SER A 23 8.20 -2.43 17.96
C SER A 23 7.14 -2.20 19.04
N ASP A 24 7.60 -2.06 20.27
CA ASP A 24 6.80 -1.72 21.45
C ASP A 24 6.89 -0.25 21.84
N LYS A 25 7.56 0.56 20.99
CA LYS A 25 7.75 2.00 21.16
C LYS A 25 7.19 2.75 19.96
N ARG A 26 7.19 4.07 20.06
CA ARG A 26 6.95 4.93 18.90
C ARG A 26 8.20 4.98 18.04
N ASP A 27 8.03 4.76 16.76
CA ASP A 27 9.10 4.88 15.76
C ASP A 27 8.79 6.02 14.79
N MET A 28 9.84 6.65 14.28
CA MET A 28 9.79 7.54 13.13
C MET A 28 10.47 6.84 11.96
N LEU A 29 9.71 6.56 10.91
CA LEU A 29 10.22 5.99 9.67
C LEU A 29 10.38 7.11 8.65
N THR A 30 11.51 7.15 7.95
CA THR A 30 11.64 7.96 6.74
C THR A 30 11.43 7.05 5.53
N GLY A 31 10.60 7.46 4.60
CA GLY A 31 10.25 6.68 3.43
C GLY A 31 10.31 7.48 2.13
N PHE A 32 10.66 6.80 1.04
CA PHE A 32 10.46 7.30 -0.32
C PHE A 32 9.13 6.75 -0.85
N TYR A 33 8.29 7.63 -1.36
CA TYR A 33 6.99 7.32 -1.94
C TYR A 33 6.97 7.68 -3.42
N ARG A 34 6.37 6.81 -4.24
CA ARG A 34 6.09 7.06 -5.66
C ARG A 34 4.67 6.64 -6.00
N GLU A 35 3.99 7.47 -6.77
CA GLU A 35 2.69 7.17 -7.39
C GLU A 35 2.79 7.39 -8.89
N THR A 36 2.31 6.43 -9.67
CA THR A 36 2.29 6.49 -11.12
C THR A 36 0.88 6.31 -11.64
N VAL A 37 0.52 7.06 -12.67
CA VAL A 37 -0.75 6.94 -13.37
C VAL A 37 -0.51 6.59 -14.83
N GLN A 38 -1.08 5.49 -15.28
CA GLN A 38 -1.05 5.06 -16.68
C GLN A 38 -2.45 5.14 -17.29
N LYS A 39 -2.50 5.57 -18.56
CA LYS A 39 -3.65 5.49 -19.45
C LYS A 39 -3.34 4.51 -20.58
N GLY A 40 -3.98 3.34 -20.56
CA GLY A 40 -3.54 2.22 -21.37
C GLY A 40 -2.15 1.76 -20.95
N ARG A 41 -1.17 1.83 -21.88
CA ARG A 41 0.24 1.49 -21.63
C ARG A 41 1.14 2.73 -21.42
N ARG A 42 0.59 3.93 -21.41
CA ARG A 42 1.35 5.17 -21.36
C ARG A 42 1.25 5.82 -20.00
N TYR A 43 2.37 6.19 -19.41
CA TYR A 43 2.43 7.02 -18.22
C TYR A 43 1.92 8.43 -18.54
N ILE A 44 1.00 8.93 -17.73
CA ILE A 44 0.42 10.27 -17.83
C ILE A 44 0.72 11.13 -16.61
N GLY A 45 1.17 10.52 -15.53
CA GLY A 45 1.58 11.21 -14.31
C GLY A 45 2.48 10.34 -13.46
N ILE A 46 3.47 10.99 -12.83
CA ILE A 46 4.38 10.42 -11.84
C ILE A 46 4.50 11.45 -10.73
N SER A 47 4.23 11.04 -9.50
CA SER A 47 4.38 11.87 -8.30
C SER A 47 5.27 11.15 -7.31
N GLU A 48 6.21 11.86 -6.70
CA GLU A 48 7.16 11.30 -5.74
C GLU A 48 7.25 12.18 -4.51
N ALA A 49 7.56 11.58 -3.37
CA ALA A 49 7.75 12.28 -2.10
C ALA A 49 8.76 11.60 -1.20
N VAL A 50 9.34 12.39 -0.30
CA VAL A 50 9.98 11.89 0.92
C VAL A 50 8.99 12.11 2.06
N LEU A 51 8.81 11.08 2.85
CA LEU A 51 7.82 11.03 3.92
C LEU A 51 8.48 10.76 5.25
N ASP A 52 7.97 11.38 6.30
CA ASP A 52 8.11 10.88 7.66
C ASP A 52 6.81 10.20 8.09
N VAL A 53 6.93 9.02 8.68
CA VAL A 53 5.81 8.23 9.18
C VAL A 53 6.01 7.95 10.66
N SER A 54 5.27 8.66 11.51
CA SER A 54 5.24 8.41 12.94
C SER A 54 4.30 7.26 13.24
N LYS A 55 4.84 6.18 13.82
CA LYS A 55 4.09 4.98 14.19
C LYS A 55 4.17 4.74 15.68
N THR A 56 3.04 4.62 16.34
CA THR A 56 2.97 4.16 17.74
C THR A 56 3.32 2.67 17.83
N ALA A 57 3.57 2.17 19.05
CA ALA A 57 3.81 0.75 19.29
C ALA A 57 2.81 -0.16 18.57
N TYR A 58 3.24 -1.31 18.09
CA TYR A 58 2.36 -2.28 17.40
C TYR A 58 1.28 -2.89 18.32
N THR A 59 1.44 -2.73 19.65
CA THR A 59 0.42 -3.05 20.64
C THR A 59 -0.72 -2.05 20.69
N ASN A 60 -0.51 -0.80 20.25
CA ASN A 60 -1.56 0.20 20.15
C ASN A 60 -2.37 -0.02 18.87
N ARG A 61 -3.62 -0.47 19.02
CA ARG A 61 -4.52 -0.77 17.89
C ARG A 61 -5.10 0.47 17.21
N ASN A 62 -5.01 1.64 17.83
CA ASN A 62 -5.59 2.86 17.26
C ASN A 62 -4.59 3.55 16.31
N ILE A 63 -4.74 3.28 15.03
CA ILE A 63 -3.91 3.87 13.96
C ILE A 63 -4.12 5.38 13.76
N ASN A 64 -5.14 5.99 14.38
CA ASN A 64 -5.36 7.45 14.30
C ASN A 64 -4.24 8.25 15.00
N TYR A 65 -3.44 7.58 15.83
CA TYR A 65 -2.23 8.19 16.42
C TYR A 65 -1.00 8.10 15.54
N ASP A 66 -1.05 7.26 14.49
CA ASP A 66 0.00 7.16 13.48
C ASP A 66 -0.23 8.26 12.44
N LYS A 67 0.83 8.91 11.99
CA LYS A 67 0.74 10.08 11.10
C LYS A 67 1.81 10.06 10.05
N VAL A 68 1.49 10.65 8.91
CA VAL A 68 2.43 10.85 7.81
C VAL A 68 2.62 12.34 7.59
N ARG A 69 3.85 12.78 7.42
CA ARG A 69 4.23 14.12 6.97
C ARG A 69 4.93 13.99 5.62
N VAL A 70 4.55 14.84 4.68
CA VAL A 70 5.27 14.98 3.41
C VAL A 70 6.34 16.04 3.61
N GLU A 71 7.60 15.61 3.56
CA GLU A 71 8.73 16.52 3.70
C GLU A 71 9.01 17.27 2.41
N LYS A 72 8.92 16.55 1.29
CA LYS A 72 9.22 17.07 -0.04
C LYS A 72 8.49 16.25 -1.08
N GLY A 73 8.09 16.90 -2.18
CA GLY A 73 7.38 16.24 -3.27
C GLY A 73 7.74 16.82 -4.64
N ARG A 74 7.58 16.02 -5.67
CA ARG A 74 7.64 16.45 -7.08
C ARG A 74 6.63 15.68 -7.91
N ARG A 75 6.24 16.26 -9.05
CA ARG A 75 5.43 15.56 -10.04
C ARG A 75 5.87 15.86 -11.46
N LEU A 76 5.63 14.90 -12.33
CA LEU A 76 5.76 15.02 -13.77
C LEU A 76 4.43 14.65 -14.41
N LEU A 77 3.86 15.52 -15.21
CA LEU A 77 2.55 15.33 -15.82
C LEU A 77 2.65 15.43 -17.34
N SER A 78 1.81 14.64 -18.03
CA SER A 78 1.58 14.82 -19.46
C SER A 78 0.87 16.17 -19.69
N GLN A 79 1.40 16.97 -20.61
CA GLN A 79 0.79 18.26 -20.98
C GLN A 79 -0.44 18.12 -21.90
N LYS A 80 -0.75 16.88 -22.35
CA LYS A 80 -1.91 16.65 -23.21
C LYS A 80 -3.19 16.78 -22.40
N ALA A 81 -4.06 17.72 -22.76
CA ALA A 81 -5.38 17.90 -22.10
C ALA A 81 -6.23 16.63 -22.03
N SER A 82 -6.03 15.68 -22.98
CA SER A 82 -6.70 14.38 -22.97
C SER A 82 -6.14 13.38 -21.95
N ASP A 83 -5.01 13.67 -21.33
CA ASP A 83 -4.29 12.77 -20.40
C ASP A 83 -4.63 13.13 -18.95
N THR A 84 -5.90 13.20 -18.63
CA THR A 84 -6.39 13.51 -17.30
C THR A 84 -6.97 12.25 -16.63
N LEU A 85 -6.65 12.04 -15.36
CA LEU A 85 -7.33 11.06 -14.53
C LEU A 85 -8.61 11.72 -13.95
N ALA A 86 -9.76 11.35 -14.50
CA ALA A 86 -11.04 11.97 -14.14
C ALA A 86 -11.64 11.44 -12.82
N VAL A 87 -11.03 10.43 -12.19
CA VAL A 87 -11.53 9.79 -10.96
C VAL A 87 -10.50 9.91 -9.86
N LYS A 88 -10.97 9.87 -8.62
CA LYS A 88 -10.13 9.82 -7.43
C LYS A 88 -10.31 8.46 -6.77
N VAL A 89 -9.21 7.75 -6.58
CA VAL A 89 -9.15 6.39 -6.03
C VAL A 89 -8.34 6.36 -4.75
N VAL A 90 -8.46 5.26 -3.99
CA VAL A 90 -7.68 5.04 -2.76
C VAL A 90 -6.17 5.05 -3.07
N GLY A 91 -5.37 5.52 -2.13
CA GLY A 91 -3.91 5.63 -2.29
C GLY A 91 -3.34 6.81 -1.52
N GLY A 92 -2.14 7.23 -1.92
CA GLY A 92 -1.45 8.39 -1.36
C GLY A 92 -0.49 8.05 -0.23
N PRO A 93 0.22 9.05 0.32
CA PRO A 93 1.29 8.88 1.31
C PRO A 93 0.88 8.12 2.58
N ASN A 94 -0.40 8.17 2.95
CA ASN A 94 -0.92 7.46 4.13
C ASN A 94 -0.90 5.92 4.02
N LEU A 95 -0.46 5.34 2.90
CA LEU A 95 -0.28 3.88 2.76
C LEU A 95 0.60 3.29 3.86
N GLY A 96 1.63 4.03 4.32
CA GLY A 96 2.49 3.61 5.43
C GLY A 96 1.77 3.40 6.76
N VAL A 97 0.58 3.99 6.92
CA VAL A 97 -0.29 3.81 8.09
C VAL A 97 -1.42 2.84 7.79
N THR A 98 -2.12 3.04 6.68
CA THR A 98 -3.37 2.31 6.40
C THR A 98 -3.15 0.88 5.94
N LEU A 99 -2.05 0.60 5.21
CA LEU A 99 -1.72 -0.72 4.67
C LEU A 99 -0.75 -1.52 5.53
N ASP A 100 -0.25 -1.00 6.63
CA ASP A 100 0.48 -1.82 7.60
C ASP A 100 -0.50 -2.77 8.30
N VAL A 101 -0.77 -3.90 7.67
CA VAL A 101 -1.81 -4.87 8.08
C VAL A 101 -1.51 -5.46 9.46
N VAL A 102 -0.24 -5.60 9.84
CA VAL A 102 0.15 -6.12 11.15
C VAL A 102 -0.20 -5.12 12.26
N LYS A 103 -0.13 -3.83 11.96
CA LYS A 103 -0.57 -2.76 12.87
C LYS A 103 -2.07 -2.54 12.77
N ASN A 104 -2.58 -2.39 11.55
CA ASN A 104 -3.99 -2.17 11.24
C ASN A 104 -4.70 -3.50 10.98
N LYS A 105 -5.01 -4.22 12.04
CA LYS A 105 -5.50 -5.61 11.97
C LYS A 105 -6.92 -5.74 11.38
N GLY A 106 -7.73 -4.69 11.45
CA GLY A 106 -9.16 -4.73 11.20
C GLY A 106 -9.60 -5.24 9.81
N ALA A 107 -8.69 -5.23 8.82
CA ALA A 107 -9.01 -5.73 7.48
C ALA A 107 -8.83 -7.26 7.33
N LEU A 108 -7.96 -7.89 8.13
CA LEU A 108 -7.60 -9.31 7.94
C LEU A 108 -7.13 -10.02 9.22
N LEU A 109 -6.30 -9.37 10.04
CA LEU A 109 -5.60 -10.02 11.16
C LEU A 109 -6.28 -9.81 12.51
N ASP A 110 -7.50 -9.30 12.58
CA ASP A 110 -8.33 -9.37 13.79
C ASP A 110 -8.91 -10.78 13.94
N PHE A 111 -8.96 -11.30 15.16
CA PHE A 111 -9.44 -12.67 15.42
C PHE A 111 -10.89 -12.90 14.93
N GLU A 112 -11.73 -11.88 15.01
CA GLU A 112 -13.10 -11.95 14.50
C GLU A 112 -13.13 -12.04 12.99
N GLU A 113 -12.29 -11.24 12.31
CA GLU A 113 -12.18 -11.21 10.85
C GLU A 113 -11.65 -12.53 10.28
N LEU A 114 -10.76 -13.25 10.99
CA LEU A 114 -10.27 -14.57 10.55
C LEU A 114 -11.42 -15.58 10.30
N ASN A 115 -12.57 -15.40 10.95
CA ASN A 115 -13.75 -16.25 10.73
C ASN A 115 -14.37 -16.09 9.35
N ASN A 116 -14.07 -15.01 8.65
CA ASN A 116 -14.56 -14.73 7.29
C ASN A 116 -13.76 -15.45 6.21
N TYR A 117 -12.62 -16.06 6.58
CA TYR A 117 -11.66 -16.64 5.65
C TYR A 117 -11.44 -18.13 5.87
N GLU A 118 -11.12 -18.84 4.81
CA GLU A 118 -10.48 -20.15 4.86
C GLU A 118 -9.00 -20.02 4.58
N PHE A 119 -8.21 -20.89 5.19
CA PHE A 119 -6.75 -20.89 5.12
C PHE A 119 -6.24 -22.27 4.71
N TRP A 120 -5.21 -22.31 3.83
CA TRP A 120 -4.53 -23.54 3.47
C TRP A 120 -3.06 -23.33 3.21
N MET A 121 -2.24 -24.34 3.49
CA MET A 121 -0.81 -24.29 3.28
C MET A 121 -0.48 -24.25 1.79
N ALA A 122 0.49 -23.44 1.43
CA ALA A 122 1.21 -23.52 0.17
C ALA A 122 2.63 -24.07 0.39
N GLU A 123 3.37 -24.23 -0.68
CA GLU A 123 4.78 -24.63 -0.63
C GLU A 123 5.59 -23.58 0.15
N SER A 124 6.41 -24.08 1.08
CA SER A 124 7.29 -23.23 1.89
C SER A 124 8.41 -22.65 1.04
N MET A 125 8.86 -21.45 1.40
CA MET A 125 9.97 -20.79 0.69
C MET A 125 10.94 -20.11 1.65
N LEU A 126 12.13 -19.79 1.15
CA LEU A 126 13.12 -18.99 1.85
C LEU A 126 12.91 -17.50 1.53
N ILE A 127 12.91 -16.68 2.57
CA ILE A 127 13.01 -15.21 2.47
C ILE A 127 14.14 -14.81 3.42
N ASP A 128 15.13 -14.09 2.94
CA ASP A 128 16.31 -13.65 3.71
C ASP A 128 16.97 -14.81 4.51
N ASN A 129 17.14 -15.97 3.85
CA ASN A 129 17.68 -17.22 4.43
C ASN A 129 16.86 -17.83 5.58
N ARG A 130 15.62 -17.41 5.78
CA ARG A 130 14.70 -17.96 6.77
C ARG A 130 13.54 -18.69 6.10
N MET A 131 13.24 -19.89 6.59
CA MET A 131 12.12 -20.69 6.08
C MET A 131 10.79 -20.07 6.50
N GLN A 132 9.88 -19.92 5.53
CA GLN A 132 8.57 -19.33 5.74
C GLN A 132 7.47 -20.40 5.67
N TYR A 133 6.48 -20.30 6.55
CA TYR A 133 5.14 -20.81 6.24
C TYR A 133 4.51 -19.90 5.19
N VAL A 134 4.02 -20.46 4.10
CA VAL A 134 3.23 -19.72 3.11
C VAL A 134 1.78 -20.20 3.22
N ILE A 135 0.90 -19.31 3.63
CA ILE A 135 -0.50 -19.61 3.90
C ILE A 135 -1.37 -18.81 2.96
N ASN A 136 -2.09 -19.49 2.09
CA ASN A 136 -3.10 -18.87 1.27
C ASN A 136 -4.36 -18.62 2.10
N PHE A 137 -5.08 -17.56 1.76
CA PHE A 137 -6.39 -17.26 2.33
C PHE A 137 -7.37 -16.75 1.27
N ARG A 138 -8.64 -17.03 1.45
CA ARG A 138 -9.73 -16.47 0.65
C ARG A 138 -11.02 -16.35 1.45
N PRO A 139 -11.96 -15.48 1.04
CA PRO A 139 -13.27 -15.39 1.65
C PRO A 139 -14.02 -16.74 1.62
N LYS A 140 -14.70 -17.07 2.72
CA LYS A 140 -15.67 -18.18 2.78
C LYS A 140 -17.09 -17.70 3.06
N VAL A 141 -17.27 -16.39 3.23
CA VAL A 141 -18.55 -15.73 3.51
C VAL A 141 -18.78 -14.58 2.53
N ILE A 142 -20.03 -14.15 2.40
CA ILE A 142 -20.41 -12.95 1.64
C ILE A 142 -20.85 -11.89 2.64
N LEU A 143 -20.15 -10.76 2.69
CA LEU A 143 -20.45 -9.62 3.54
C LEU A 143 -20.97 -8.43 2.71
N MET A 144 -21.37 -7.33 3.38
CA MET A 144 -21.84 -6.11 2.72
C MET A 144 -20.71 -5.37 1.99
N TYR A 145 -19.44 -5.61 2.31
CA TYR A 145 -18.25 -5.08 1.68
C TYR A 145 -17.46 -6.17 0.94
N ALA A 146 -16.51 -5.77 0.11
CA ALA A 146 -15.62 -6.70 -0.58
C ALA A 146 -14.51 -7.16 0.35
N LEU A 147 -14.28 -8.48 0.40
CA LEU A 147 -13.22 -9.11 1.19
C LEU A 147 -11.93 -9.25 0.37
N LEU A 148 -10.85 -9.61 1.05
CA LEU A 148 -9.53 -9.81 0.48
C LEU A 148 -9.25 -11.32 0.28
N TYR A 149 -8.36 -11.64 -0.64
CA TYR A 149 -7.74 -12.96 -0.78
C TYR A 149 -6.25 -12.79 -1.04
N GLY A 150 -5.44 -13.82 -0.76
CA GLY A 150 -4.00 -13.70 -0.99
C GLY A 150 -3.15 -14.71 -0.23
N LYS A 151 -1.97 -14.26 0.19
CA LYS A 151 -0.95 -15.06 0.87
C LYS A 151 -0.34 -14.34 2.06
N LEU A 152 -0.14 -15.08 3.13
CA LEU A 152 0.60 -14.68 4.31
C LEU A 152 1.91 -15.46 4.35
N TYR A 153 3.03 -14.77 4.54
CA TYR A 153 4.35 -15.35 4.72
C TYR A 153 4.76 -15.12 6.16
N ILE A 154 5.00 -16.20 6.89
CA ILE A 154 5.26 -16.19 8.32
C ILE A 154 6.57 -16.93 8.58
N ASP A 155 7.54 -16.25 9.19
CA ASP A 155 8.79 -16.85 9.64
C ASP A 155 8.53 -18.04 10.57
N ARG A 156 9.11 -19.21 10.26
CA ARG A 156 8.82 -20.44 11.03
C ARG A 156 9.33 -20.42 12.45
N GLU A 157 10.42 -19.73 12.71
CA GLU A 157 11.05 -19.72 14.02
C GLU A 157 10.42 -18.67 14.93
N ARG A 158 10.25 -17.46 14.40
CA ARG A 158 9.77 -16.32 15.18
C ARG A 158 8.26 -16.15 15.15
N LEU A 159 7.58 -16.72 14.15
CA LEU A 159 6.17 -16.51 13.88
C LEU A 159 5.87 -15.01 13.65
N SER A 160 6.76 -14.30 12.96
CA SER A 160 6.52 -12.93 12.50
C SER A 160 6.05 -12.93 11.03
N PHE A 161 5.14 -12.04 10.68
CA PHE A 161 4.79 -11.80 9.29
C PHE A 161 5.95 -11.11 8.59
N THR A 162 6.44 -11.67 7.49
CA THR A 162 7.54 -11.11 6.70
C THR A 162 7.06 -10.50 5.40
N ARG A 163 5.96 -11.05 4.84
CA ARG A 163 5.33 -10.58 3.60
C ARG A 163 3.85 -10.89 3.63
N ILE A 164 3.04 -9.98 3.09
CA ILE A 164 1.60 -10.15 2.94
C ILE A 164 1.22 -9.68 1.53
N GLU A 165 0.63 -10.57 0.76
CA GLU A 165 0.06 -10.30 -0.56
C GLU A 165 -1.46 -10.36 -0.46
N MET A 166 -2.14 -9.32 -0.90
CA MET A 166 -3.60 -9.24 -0.81
C MET A 166 -4.18 -8.68 -2.10
N SER A 167 -5.32 -9.21 -2.49
CA SER A 167 -6.13 -8.66 -3.57
C SER A 167 -7.58 -8.58 -3.15
N LEU A 168 -8.27 -7.53 -3.61
CA LEU A 168 -9.68 -7.35 -3.35
C LEU A 168 -10.51 -8.31 -4.21
N ASP A 169 -11.49 -8.96 -3.62
CA ASP A 169 -12.43 -9.78 -4.39
C ASP A 169 -13.28 -8.90 -5.33
N MET A 170 -13.14 -9.16 -6.63
CA MET A 170 -13.81 -8.43 -7.70
C MET A 170 -15.12 -9.09 -8.19
N GLN A 171 -15.59 -10.15 -7.55
CA GLN A 171 -16.83 -10.82 -7.96
C GLN A 171 -18.03 -9.88 -7.89
N ASN A 172 -18.13 -9.07 -6.83
CA ASN A 172 -19.13 -8.03 -6.74
C ASN A 172 -18.55 -6.65 -7.08
N LYS A 173 -18.79 -6.20 -8.31
CA LYS A 173 -18.25 -4.92 -8.83
C LYS A 173 -18.74 -3.69 -8.07
N SER A 174 -19.95 -3.72 -7.48
CA SER A 174 -20.45 -2.61 -6.68
C SER A 174 -19.67 -2.46 -5.38
N LYS A 175 -19.47 -3.56 -4.64
CA LYS A 175 -18.66 -3.56 -3.41
C LYS A 175 -17.21 -3.18 -3.69
N ALA A 176 -16.61 -3.71 -4.76
CA ALA A 176 -15.26 -3.35 -5.19
C ALA A 176 -15.16 -1.87 -5.58
N THR A 177 -16.19 -1.31 -6.23
CA THR A 177 -16.24 0.13 -6.55
C THR A 177 -16.25 0.97 -5.28
N THR A 178 -17.05 0.61 -4.29
CA THR A 178 -17.12 1.33 -3.01
C THR A 178 -15.78 1.32 -2.27
N ALA A 179 -15.04 0.21 -2.34
CA ALA A 179 -13.72 0.08 -1.70
C ALA A 179 -12.62 0.90 -2.39
N ILE A 180 -12.76 1.17 -3.72
CA ILE A 180 -11.68 1.78 -4.51
C ILE A 180 -11.93 3.27 -4.79
N LEU A 181 -13.17 3.64 -5.04
CA LEU A 181 -13.51 4.92 -5.65
C LEU A 181 -13.95 5.96 -4.60
N TYR A 182 -13.18 7.04 -4.46
CA TYR A 182 -13.58 8.18 -3.64
C TYR A 182 -14.53 9.13 -4.37
N LYS A 183 -14.21 9.48 -5.63
CA LYS A 183 -14.98 10.48 -6.39
C LYS A 183 -14.90 10.22 -7.88
N LYS A 184 -16.01 10.49 -8.56
CA LYS A 184 -16.09 10.50 -10.03
C LYS A 184 -17.04 11.58 -10.53
N PRO A 185 -16.84 12.09 -11.77
CA PRO A 185 -17.79 12.99 -12.42
C PRO A 185 -19.13 12.31 -12.71
N LEU A 186 -20.18 13.13 -12.81
CA LEU A 186 -21.47 12.67 -13.31
C LEU A 186 -21.34 12.17 -14.76
N GLY A 187 -22.06 11.09 -15.08
CA GLY A 187 -22.03 10.48 -16.40
C GLY A 187 -20.82 9.58 -16.70
N LEU A 188 -19.84 9.48 -15.79
CA LEU A 188 -18.75 8.52 -15.87
C LEU A 188 -19.16 7.19 -15.25
N ARG A 189 -18.94 6.08 -15.97
CA ARG A 189 -19.04 4.71 -15.43
C ARG A 189 -17.65 4.24 -15.04
N PHE A 190 -17.49 3.86 -13.78
CA PHE A 190 -16.28 3.27 -13.24
C PHE A 190 -16.43 1.76 -13.17
N LYS A 191 -15.45 1.02 -13.71
CA LYS A 191 -15.43 -0.44 -13.73
C LYS A 191 -14.14 -0.94 -13.09
N PRO A 192 -14.14 -1.34 -11.80
CA PRO A 192 -12.96 -1.87 -11.14
C PRO A 192 -12.54 -3.19 -11.79
N GLN A 193 -11.23 -3.39 -11.92
CA GLN A 193 -10.64 -4.61 -12.47
C GLN A 193 -9.70 -5.31 -11.48
N GLU A 194 -8.93 -4.52 -10.73
CA GLU A 194 -7.96 -5.00 -9.76
C GLU A 194 -7.75 -3.96 -8.66
N LEU A 195 -7.56 -4.45 -7.45
CA LEU A 195 -6.92 -3.75 -6.34
C LEU A 195 -6.07 -4.78 -5.63
N SER A 196 -4.76 -4.60 -5.66
CA SER A 196 -3.80 -5.51 -5.04
C SER A 196 -2.79 -4.75 -4.19
N TYR A 197 -2.33 -5.41 -3.14
CA TYR A 197 -1.37 -4.89 -2.18
C TYR A 197 -0.26 -5.91 -1.92
N LEU A 198 0.95 -5.42 -1.80
CA LEU A 198 2.11 -6.13 -1.28
C LEU A 198 2.67 -5.33 -0.11
N VAL A 199 2.81 -5.97 1.05
CA VAL A 199 3.44 -5.37 2.23
C VAL A 199 4.56 -6.30 2.67
N THR A 200 5.75 -5.76 2.88
CA THR A 200 6.89 -6.52 3.41
C THR A 200 7.40 -5.92 4.71
N TYR A 201 7.95 -6.76 5.53
CA TYR A 201 8.55 -6.41 6.81
C TYR A 201 9.98 -6.92 6.86
N LYS A 202 10.83 -6.22 7.58
CA LYS A 202 12.25 -6.57 7.76
C LYS A 202 12.57 -6.70 9.24
N ASP A 203 13.36 -7.70 9.55
CA ASP A 203 13.95 -7.87 10.89
C ASP A 203 15.20 -7.00 11.02
N VAL A 204 15.26 -6.23 12.10
CA VAL A 204 16.45 -5.46 12.50
C VAL A 204 16.61 -5.63 14.01
N ASP A 205 17.74 -6.16 14.44
CA ASP A 205 18.11 -6.37 15.86
C ASP A 205 17.00 -7.08 16.68
N GLY A 206 16.38 -8.10 16.07
CA GLY A 206 15.35 -8.90 16.71
C GLY A 206 13.97 -8.29 16.77
N LYS A 207 13.73 -7.14 16.16
CA LYS A 207 12.39 -6.57 15.95
C LYS A 207 12.04 -6.46 14.46
N THR A 208 10.79 -6.67 14.17
CA THR A 208 10.27 -6.64 12.80
C THR A 208 9.59 -5.29 12.53
N TYR A 209 9.90 -4.67 11.40
CA TYR A 209 9.42 -3.35 11.00
C TYR A 209 8.87 -3.34 9.60
N LEU A 210 7.94 -2.43 9.32
CA LEU A 210 7.50 -2.15 7.97
C LEU A 210 8.68 -1.77 7.08
N ASN A 211 8.79 -2.41 5.92
CA ASN A 211 9.89 -2.20 4.98
C ASN A 211 9.43 -1.62 3.64
N TYR A 212 8.41 -2.24 3.02
CA TYR A 212 7.95 -1.85 1.70
C TYR A 212 6.45 -2.07 1.56
N ILE A 213 5.79 -1.17 0.86
CA ILE A 213 4.39 -1.27 0.44
C ILE A 213 4.30 -1.02 -1.05
N HIS A 214 3.53 -1.85 -1.74
CA HIS A 214 3.11 -1.62 -3.12
C HIS A 214 1.61 -1.80 -3.23
N ASN A 215 0.95 -0.89 -3.97
CA ASN A 215 -0.47 -0.93 -4.25
C ASN A 215 -0.69 -0.76 -5.75
N THR A 216 -1.54 -1.60 -6.36
CA THR A 216 -1.95 -1.46 -7.76
C THR A 216 -3.46 -1.43 -7.87
N ILE A 217 -3.97 -0.43 -8.58
CA ILE A 217 -5.39 -0.28 -8.90
C ILE A 217 -5.54 -0.26 -10.41
N ARG A 218 -6.33 -1.19 -10.97
CA ARG A 218 -6.71 -1.18 -12.38
C ARG A 218 -8.20 -1.02 -12.53
N PHE A 219 -8.60 -0.17 -13.44
CA PHE A 219 -10.01 0.09 -13.73
C PHE A 219 -10.21 0.60 -15.15
N LYS A 220 -11.47 0.56 -15.61
CA LYS A 220 -11.89 1.19 -16.85
C LYS A 220 -12.88 2.30 -16.56
N CYS A 221 -12.81 3.36 -17.38
CA CYS A 221 -13.77 4.47 -17.35
C CYS A 221 -14.49 4.57 -18.69
N ASP A 222 -15.82 4.61 -18.64
CA ASP A 222 -16.67 4.83 -19.81
C ASP A 222 -17.47 6.12 -19.63
N TRP A 223 -17.40 7.00 -20.61
CA TRP A 223 -18.30 8.14 -20.67
C TRP A 223 -19.58 7.76 -21.43
N LYS A 224 -20.76 8.13 -20.93
CA LYS A 224 -22.05 7.79 -21.57
C LYS A 224 -22.15 8.15 -23.06
N ARG A 225 -21.32 9.09 -23.55
CA ARG A 225 -21.29 9.58 -24.93
C ARG A 225 -20.07 9.14 -25.74
N LYS A 226 -19.17 8.30 -25.19
CA LYS A 226 -17.99 7.79 -25.90
C LYS A 226 -18.18 6.32 -26.23
N LEU A 227 -17.79 5.93 -27.44
CA LEU A 227 -17.90 4.54 -27.93
C LEU A 227 -16.90 3.57 -27.26
N PHE A 228 -15.80 4.08 -26.71
CA PHE A 228 -14.72 3.25 -26.17
C PHE A 228 -14.45 3.55 -24.70
N SER A 229 -14.18 2.49 -23.95
CA SER A 229 -13.69 2.59 -22.59
C SER A 229 -12.20 2.90 -22.54
N THR A 230 -11.78 3.66 -21.54
CA THR A 230 -10.36 3.95 -21.28
C THR A 230 -9.91 3.16 -20.07
N SER A 231 -8.81 2.41 -20.21
CA SER A 231 -8.16 1.69 -19.09
C SER A 231 -7.17 2.60 -18.37
N TYR A 232 -7.16 2.52 -17.05
CA TYR A 232 -6.20 3.20 -16.19
C TYR A 232 -5.55 2.19 -15.24
N THR A 233 -4.28 2.43 -14.93
CA THR A 233 -3.55 1.80 -13.85
C THR A 233 -2.97 2.89 -12.96
N VAL A 234 -3.27 2.84 -11.68
CA VAL A 234 -2.63 3.66 -10.64
C VAL A 234 -1.82 2.71 -9.78
N ALA A 235 -0.52 2.95 -9.69
CA ALA A 235 0.36 2.18 -8.82
C ALA A 235 1.04 3.14 -7.85
N SER A 236 1.08 2.74 -6.59
CA SER A 236 1.75 3.49 -5.51
C SER A 236 2.69 2.57 -4.77
N GLU A 237 3.85 3.07 -4.42
CA GLU A 237 4.85 2.32 -3.66
C GLU A 237 5.53 3.20 -2.62
N MET A 238 5.88 2.61 -1.50
CA MET A 238 6.65 3.24 -0.45
C MET A 238 7.74 2.28 0.03
N VAL A 239 8.98 2.73 0.08
CA VAL A 239 10.09 2.02 0.70
C VAL A 239 10.56 2.79 1.93
N VAL A 240 10.74 2.10 3.04
CA VAL A 240 11.33 2.67 4.25
C VAL A 240 12.84 2.73 4.07
N THR A 241 13.42 3.92 4.19
CA THR A 241 14.84 4.17 3.95
C THR A 241 15.63 4.39 5.22
N ASP A 242 14.98 4.86 6.27
CA ASP A 242 15.57 5.06 7.59
C ASP A 242 14.52 4.87 8.69
N ARG A 243 14.99 4.58 9.91
CA ARG A 243 14.16 4.39 11.11
C ARG A 243 14.86 4.92 12.34
N LYS A 244 14.13 5.71 13.11
CA LYS A 244 14.51 6.14 14.45
C LYS A 244 13.56 5.55 15.47
N GLU A 245 14.10 4.74 16.38
CA GLU A 245 13.35 4.03 17.40
C GLU A 245 13.15 4.89 18.64
N GLY A 246 12.01 4.71 19.31
CA GLY A 246 11.75 5.33 20.62
C GLY A 246 11.61 6.85 20.59
N VAL A 247 11.12 7.41 19.48
CA VAL A 247 10.94 8.85 19.33
C VAL A 247 9.80 9.34 20.24
N LEU A 248 10.05 10.33 21.08
CA LEU A 248 9.03 10.88 21.99
C LEU A 248 8.06 11.81 21.26
N GLU A 249 8.55 12.56 20.27
CA GLU A 249 7.75 13.52 19.53
C GLU A 249 6.90 12.84 18.45
N ASN A 250 5.67 13.34 18.31
CA ASN A 250 4.76 12.95 17.23
C ASN A 250 4.70 14.08 16.19
N ILE A 251 4.34 13.72 14.96
CA ILE A 251 4.02 14.70 13.92
C ILE A 251 2.81 15.52 14.36
N PRO A 252 2.89 16.87 14.43
CA PRO A 252 1.76 17.72 14.77
C PRO A 252 0.60 17.57 13.79
N ASN A 253 -0.64 17.71 14.25
CA ASN A 253 -1.82 17.56 13.38
C ASN A 253 -1.80 18.50 12.16
N LYS A 254 -1.28 19.72 12.32
CA LYS A 254 -1.18 20.73 11.26
C LYS A 254 -0.18 20.35 10.14
N GLU A 255 0.78 19.49 10.45
CA GLU A 255 1.83 19.03 9.54
C GLU A 255 1.50 17.66 8.94
N ALA A 256 0.53 16.95 9.53
CA ALA A 256 0.14 15.63 9.08
C ALA A 256 -0.64 15.70 7.76
N PHE A 257 -0.26 14.84 6.82
CA PHE A 257 -1.01 14.63 5.59
C PHE A 257 -2.34 13.93 5.91
N SER A 258 -3.46 14.61 5.67
CA SER A 258 -4.78 14.09 6.00
C SER A 258 -5.15 12.87 5.15
N LEU A 259 -5.84 11.90 5.76
CA LEU A 259 -6.38 10.71 5.07
C LEU A 259 -7.35 11.06 3.93
N ASN A 260 -8.00 12.22 4.01
CA ASN A 260 -8.97 12.67 3.00
C ASN A 260 -8.34 13.51 1.87
N GLN A 261 -7.04 13.80 1.96
CA GLN A 261 -6.32 14.53 0.94
C GLN A 261 -5.83 13.57 -0.15
N ILE A 262 -5.80 14.06 -1.38
CA ILE A 262 -5.27 13.35 -2.53
C ILE A 262 -3.91 13.93 -2.85
N PHE A 263 -2.88 13.10 -2.82
CA PHE A 263 -1.50 13.53 -3.01
C PHE A 263 -1.29 14.19 -4.37
N TYR A 264 -1.87 13.63 -5.41
CA TYR A 264 -1.80 14.18 -6.76
C TYR A 264 -2.24 15.66 -6.85
N ASP A 265 -3.22 16.09 -6.04
CA ASP A 265 -3.74 17.46 -6.02
C ASP A 265 -2.84 18.39 -5.17
N LYS A 266 -2.01 17.83 -4.29
CA LYS A 266 -1.28 18.57 -3.24
C LYS A 266 0.23 18.55 -3.40
N VAL A 267 0.76 17.73 -4.29
CA VAL A 267 2.21 17.49 -4.40
C VAL A 267 3.02 18.78 -4.66
N ASP A 268 2.47 19.75 -5.38
CA ASP A 268 3.14 21.02 -5.66
C ASP A 268 3.34 21.91 -4.42
N GLU A 269 2.53 21.70 -3.36
CA GLU A 269 2.70 22.41 -2.09
C GLU A 269 4.01 22.01 -1.38
N TYR A 270 4.59 20.87 -1.77
CA TYR A 270 5.81 20.28 -1.22
C TYR A 270 7.02 20.38 -2.17
N TRP A 271 6.91 21.17 -3.24
CA TRP A 271 7.96 21.31 -4.24
C TRP A 271 9.24 21.91 -3.67
N ASN A 272 10.38 21.24 -3.93
CA ASN A 272 11.70 21.74 -3.60
C ASN A 272 12.68 21.38 -4.73
N PRO A 273 13.19 22.36 -5.49
CA PRO A 273 14.04 22.12 -6.66
C PRO A 273 15.40 21.52 -6.30
N ASP A 274 15.96 21.84 -5.13
CA ASP A 274 17.35 21.49 -4.76
C ASP A 274 17.51 20.08 -4.17
N PHE A 275 16.43 19.32 -4.14
CA PHE A 275 16.32 18.16 -3.25
C PHE A 275 16.70 16.80 -3.85
N TRP A 276 16.72 16.65 -5.18
CA TRP A 276 16.59 15.34 -5.82
C TRP A 276 17.91 14.64 -6.18
N GLY A 277 19.08 15.18 -5.79
CA GLY A 277 20.39 14.67 -6.21
C GLY A 277 20.62 13.17 -5.94
N ASN A 278 20.26 12.65 -4.76
CA ASN A 278 20.56 11.28 -4.33
C ASN A 278 19.31 10.44 -3.95
N TYR A 279 18.10 10.91 -4.18
CA TYR A 279 16.87 10.29 -3.70
C TYR A 279 16.09 9.46 -4.74
N ASN A 280 16.75 8.96 -5.79
CA ASN A 280 16.15 7.92 -6.65
C ASN A 280 16.30 6.53 -6.00
N ILE A 281 15.64 6.32 -4.86
CA ILE A 281 15.83 5.13 -4.02
C ILE A 281 15.11 3.91 -4.59
N ILE A 282 13.99 4.12 -5.30
CA ILE A 282 13.32 3.06 -6.06
C ILE A 282 13.81 3.17 -7.50
N GLU A 283 14.60 2.20 -7.94
CA GLU A 283 15.03 2.14 -9.34
C GLU A 283 13.81 2.09 -10.25
N PRO A 284 13.67 3.03 -11.18
CA PRO A 284 12.59 2.99 -12.13
C PRO A 284 12.77 1.79 -13.07
N THR A 285 11.68 1.16 -13.47
CA THR A 285 11.73 0.21 -14.58
C THR A 285 12.13 0.94 -15.85
N GLU A 286 12.75 0.25 -16.81
CA GLU A 286 13.17 0.85 -18.10
C GLU A 286 12.02 1.63 -18.78
N SER A 287 10.81 1.11 -18.72
CA SER A 287 9.62 1.80 -19.25
C SER A 287 9.27 3.09 -18.47
N LEU A 288 9.57 3.14 -17.18
CA LEU A 288 9.35 4.30 -16.34
C LEU A 288 10.43 5.36 -16.58
N GLU A 289 11.71 4.98 -16.79
CA GLU A 289 12.78 5.89 -17.17
C GLU A 289 12.46 6.61 -18.48
N HIS A 290 12.09 5.88 -19.51
CA HIS A 290 11.65 6.45 -20.78
C HIS A 290 10.45 7.38 -20.61
N ALA A 291 9.52 7.08 -19.73
CA ALA A 291 8.39 7.93 -19.45
C ALA A 291 8.79 9.21 -18.72
N VAL A 292 9.69 9.14 -17.75
CA VAL A 292 10.27 10.30 -17.04
C VAL A 292 10.93 11.25 -18.03
N ASP A 293 11.78 10.74 -18.90
CA ASP A 293 12.49 11.54 -19.91
C ASP A 293 11.53 12.21 -20.90
N LYS A 294 10.48 11.47 -21.29
CA LYS A 294 9.46 12.00 -22.18
C LYS A 294 8.63 13.09 -21.53
N LEU A 295 8.24 12.92 -20.27
CA LEU A 295 7.47 13.91 -19.52
C LEU A 295 8.32 15.16 -19.21
N LYS A 296 9.61 15.00 -18.87
CA LYS A 296 10.54 16.12 -18.69
C LYS A 296 10.68 16.96 -19.95
N LYS A 297 10.84 16.31 -21.14
CA LYS A 297 10.92 17.00 -22.44
C LYS A 297 9.65 17.75 -22.82
N GLN A 298 8.51 17.42 -22.24
CA GLN A 298 7.24 18.12 -22.46
C GLN A 298 7.04 19.29 -21.49
N SER A 299 7.78 19.31 -20.37
CA SER A 299 7.68 20.35 -19.34
C SER A 299 8.65 21.53 -19.56
N ASN A 300 9.65 21.37 -20.44
CA ASN A 300 10.55 22.40 -20.95
C ASN A 300 9.99 22.97 -22.26
#